data_d4740d5aee481e28a174101154065837
#
_entry.id   d4740d5aee481e28a174101154065837
#
_cell.length_a   1.000
_cell.length_b   1.000
_cell.length_c   1.000
_cell.angle_alpha   90.00
_cell.angle_beta   90.00
_cell.angle_gamma   90.00
#
_symmetry.space_group_name_H-M   'P 1'
#
loop_
_entity.id
_entity.type
_entity.pdbx_description
1 polymer ?
#
loop_
_entity_poly.entity_id
_entity_poly.type
_entity_poly.pdbx_seq_one_letter_code
_entity_poly.pdbx_strand_id
1 'polypeptide(L)'
;MEFTTLGALVGLIIAIILIIKKVHPAYSLILGALIGGIVGGGGLTGTVGTMVSGAQSMMSSVLRILTSGILAGALIRTGAAEKIADVIVKKLGQRFALVSVAVATMIICAVGVFVDISVITVAPIAMAIAEKAGYNKPSVLLAMIGGGKAGNIISPNPNTIATAEAFQIDLTALMIRNIVPALAALVVTILLSTLLSKKSGVMVTDADLEQVTDKNLPSFLAAIAGPMVVILLLALRPIVGISIDPLIALPIGGIVCMLCCGQIRNIISYTEFGLSKVVGVSILLVGTGTLAGIIKASNIQYDMIALLEAGNLPSFLLAPIAGILMAAATASTTAGATIASQTFSGTLVASGVSAIDAGAMIHAGATVVDSLPHGSFFHATGGSVNMQIKERMKLIPYEALVGLTSTVVSSIIYLL
;
A
#
# COMPACT_ATOMS: atom_id res chain seq x y z
N MET A 1 -13.97 -27.81 14.45
CA MET A 1 -12.90 -27.86 15.47
C MET A 1 -12.64 -26.41 15.83
N GLU A 2 -12.85 -26.03 17.07
CA GLU A 2 -12.69 -24.66 17.53
C GLU A 2 -11.32 -24.52 18.20
N PHE A 3 -10.54 -23.53 17.79
CA PHE A 3 -9.28 -23.18 18.44
C PHE A 3 -9.53 -22.18 19.56
N THR A 4 -8.70 -22.21 20.59
CA THR A 4 -8.79 -21.26 21.67
C THR A 4 -8.27 -19.87 21.25
N THR A 5 -8.82 -18.82 21.83
CA THR A 5 -8.32 -17.44 21.71
C THR A 5 -6.84 -17.32 22.06
N LEU A 6 -6.41 -18.01 23.14
CA LEU A 6 -5.01 -18.04 23.54
C LEU A 6 -4.10 -18.57 22.40
N GLY A 7 -4.50 -19.65 21.74
CA GLY A 7 -3.75 -20.19 20.61
C GLY A 7 -3.63 -19.19 19.46
N ALA A 8 -4.72 -18.54 19.07
CA ALA A 8 -4.72 -17.52 18.02
C ALA A 8 -3.81 -16.34 18.38
N LEU A 9 -3.86 -15.84 19.61
CA LEU A 9 -2.99 -14.76 20.09
C LEU A 9 -1.52 -15.17 20.13
N VAL A 10 -1.20 -16.34 20.64
CA VAL A 10 0.18 -16.88 20.66
C VAL A 10 0.71 -16.97 19.24
N GLY A 11 -0.07 -17.49 18.29
CA GLY A 11 0.31 -17.57 16.89
C GLY A 11 0.62 -16.20 16.27
N LEU A 12 -0.25 -15.21 16.51
CA LEU A 12 -0.07 -13.84 16.02
C LEU A 12 1.17 -13.18 16.64
N ILE A 13 1.36 -13.31 17.96
CA ILE A 13 2.52 -12.73 18.66
C ILE A 13 3.82 -13.33 18.16
N ILE A 14 3.88 -14.66 17.99
CA ILE A 14 5.07 -15.34 17.45
C ILE A 14 5.37 -14.85 16.04
N ALA A 15 4.37 -14.75 15.17
CA ALA A 15 4.56 -14.24 13.83
C ALA A 15 5.13 -12.81 13.84
N ILE A 16 4.60 -11.91 14.67
CA ILE A 16 5.08 -10.53 14.82
C ILE A 16 6.53 -10.50 15.32
N ILE A 17 6.86 -11.28 16.37
CA ILE A 17 8.23 -11.34 16.92
C ILE A 17 9.22 -11.81 15.85
N LEU A 18 8.88 -12.82 15.07
CA LEU A 18 9.73 -13.35 14.01
C LEU A 18 9.94 -12.32 12.88
N ILE A 19 8.89 -11.60 12.51
CA ILE A 19 8.97 -10.49 11.51
C ILE A 19 9.91 -9.40 12.01
N ILE A 20 9.77 -8.96 13.25
CA ILE A 20 10.67 -7.95 13.86
C ILE A 20 12.11 -8.46 13.91
N LYS A 21 12.31 -9.76 14.10
CA LYS A 21 13.65 -10.41 14.03
C LYS A 21 14.13 -10.63 12.58
N LYS A 22 13.47 -10.03 11.59
CA LYS A 22 13.83 -10.11 10.16
C LYS A 22 13.68 -11.49 9.52
N VAL A 23 12.92 -12.40 10.11
CA VAL A 23 12.50 -13.63 9.43
C VAL A 23 11.49 -13.24 8.36
N HIS A 24 11.57 -13.88 7.20
CA HIS A 24 10.67 -13.57 6.08
C HIS A 24 9.20 -13.64 6.53
N PRO A 25 8.36 -12.63 6.29
CA PRO A 25 7.01 -12.54 6.84
C PRO A 25 6.13 -13.76 6.53
N ALA A 26 6.22 -14.32 5.33
CA ALA A 26 5.44 -15.52 4.99
C ALA A 26 5.77 -16.71 5.90
N TYR A 27 7.06 -16.97 6.15
CA TYR A 27 7.48 -18.05 7.06
C TYR A 27 7.09 -17.75 8.51
N SER A 28 7.19 -16.49 8.92
CA SER A 28 6.79 -16.06 10.27
C SER A 28 5.31 -16.34 10.52
N LEU A 29 4.46 -16.04 9.54
CA LEU A 29 3.00 -16.26 9.61
C LEU A 29 2.65 -17.76 9.58
N ILE A 30 3.31 -18.55 8.73
CA ILE A 30 3.13 -20.02 8.67
C ILE A 30 3.54 -20.67 10.00
N LEU A 31 4.69 -20.28 10.56
CA LEU A 31 5.17 -20.81 11.82
C LEU A 31 4.26 -20.38 12.99
N GLY A 32 3.85 -19.10 13.01
CA GLY A 32 2.89 -18.59 13.97
C GLY A 32 1.56 -19.34 13.90
N ALA A 33 1.05 -19.60 12.71
CA ALA A 33 -0.18 -20.38 12.51
C ALA A 33 -0.05 -21.82 13.04
N LEU A 34 1.08 -22.49 12.75
CA LEU A 34 1.34 -23.85 13.20
C LEU A 34 1.39 -23.91 14.74
N ILE A 35 2.21 -23.07 15.38
CA ILE A 35 2.35 -23.07 16.83
C ILE A 35 1.04 -22.63 17.50
N GLY A 36 0.40 -21.57 16.98
CA GLY A 36 -0.87 -21.09 17.48
C GLY A 36 -1.99 -22.12 17.39
N GLY A 37 -2.07 -22.86 16.30
CA GLY A 37 -3.06 -23.92 16.11
C GLY A 37 -2.83 -25.11 17.05
N ILE A 38 -1.58 -25.52 17.28
CA ILE A 38 -1.26 -26.59 18.22
C ILE A 38 -1.58 -26.15 19.65
N VAL A 39 -1.15 -24.96 20.08
CA VAL A 39 -1.44 -24.39 21.39
C VAL A 39 -2.95 -24.16 21.58
N GLY A 40 -3.65 -23.83 20.48
CA GLY A 40 -5.10 -23.66 20.45
C GLY A 40 -5.92 -24.95 20.55
N GLY A 41 -5.26 -26.11 20.61
CA GLY A 41 -5.93 -27.41 20.81
C GLY A 41 -6.31 -28.14 19.51
N GLY A 42 -5.90 -27.67 18.33
CA GLY A 42 -6.25 -28.28 17.04
C GLY A 42 -5.51 -29.58 16.71
N GLY A 43 -4.48 -29.96 17.49
CA GLY A 43 -3.57 -31.04 17.15
C GLY A 43 -2.82 -30.76 15.83
N LEU A 44 -1.95 -31.67 15.39
CA LEU A 44 -1.15 -31.43 14.16
C LEU A 44 -2.02 -31.47 12.90
N THR A 45 -2.83 -32.50 12.72
CA THR A 45 -3.64 -32.69 11.51
C THR A 45 -4.70 -31.61 11.35
N GLY A 46 -5.42 -31.27 12.44
CA GLY A 46 -6.46 -30.23 12.40
C GLY A 46 -5.86 -28.84 12.15
N THR A 47 -4.72 -28.54 12.77
CA THR A 47 -3.99 -27.30 12.53
C THR A 47 -3.57 -27.16 11.07
N VAL A 48 -2.91 -28.18 10.51
CA VAL A 48 -2.47 -28.14 9.11
C VAL A 48 -3.66 -28.04 8.15
N GLY A 49 -4.74 -28.77 8.38
CA GLY A 49 -5.96 -28.70 7.57
C GLY A 49 -6.55 -27.29 7.56
N THR A 50 -6.63 -26.63 8.72
CA THR A 50 -7.14 -25.26 8.84
C THR A 50 -6.20 -24.24 8.19
N MET A 51 -4.88 -24.41 8.35
CA MET A 51 -3.88 -23.57 7.67
C MET A 51 -4.01 -23.65 6.15
N VAL A 52 -4.13 -24.87 5.58
CA VAL A 52 -4.29 -25.09 4.14
C VAL A 52 -5.59 -24.45 3.63
N SER A 53 -6.70 -24.67 4.33
CA SER A 53 -7.99 -24.05 3.98
C SER A 53 -7.92 -22.52 4.00
N GLY A 54 -7.26 -21.96 5.03
CA GLY A 54 -7.02 -20.52 5.12
C GLY A 54 -6.17 -19.98 3.97
N ALA A 55 -5.10 -20.67 3.58
CA ALA A 55 -4.28 -20.30 2.43
C ALA A 55 -5.06 -20.38 1.11
N GLN A 56 -5.91 -21.42 0.93
CA GLN A 56 -6.76 -21.55 -0.25
C GLN A 56 -7.76 -20.40 -0.39
N SER A 57 -8.28 -19.86 0.72
CA SER A 57 -9.18 -18.71 0.68
C SER A 57 -8.54 -17.44 0.14
N MET A 58 -7.20 -17.37 0.06
CA MET A 58 -6.45 -16.23 -0.49
C MET A 58 -6.23 -16.30 -2.00
N MET A 59 -6.59 -17.40 -2.68
CA MET A 59 -6.25 -17.58 -4.09
C MET A 59 -6.83 -16.51 -5.00
N SER A 60 -8.04 -16.02 -4.72
CA SER A 60 -8.64 -14.92 -5.47
C SER A 60 -7.78 -13.65 -5.42
N SER A 61 -7.34 -13.24 -4.23
CA SER A 61 -6.44 -12.11 -4.05
C SER A 61 -5.07 -12.34 -4.71
N VAL A 62 -4.51 -13.54 -4.58
CA VAL A 62 -3.22 -13.90 -5.19
C VAL A 62 -3.28 -13.71 -6.70
N LEU A 63 -4.32 -14.22 -7.37
CA LEU A 63 -4.47 -14.10 -8.82
C LEU A 63 -4.62 -12.64 -9.25
N ARG A 64 -5.45 -11.84 -8.57
CA ARG A 64 -5.61 -10.41 -8.87
C ARG A 64 -4.32 -9.63 -8.68
N ILE A 65 -3.54 -9.95 -7.65
CA ILE A 65 -2.26 -9.30 -7.39
C ILE A 65 -1.22 -9.69 -8.45
N LEU A 66 -1.12 -10.97 -8.82
CA LEU A 66 -0.22 -11.41 -9.87
C LEU A 66 -0.50 -10.68 -11.20
N THR A 67 -1.76 -10.52 -11.55
CA THR A 67 -2.15 -9.82 -12.80
C THR A 67 -1.97 -8.31 -12.71
N SER A 68 -2.06 -7.70 -11.51
CA SER A 68 -1.75 -6.28 -11.32
C SER A 68 -0.31 -5.93 -11.68
N GLY A 69 0.60 -6.90 -11.54
CA GLY A 69 2.00 -6.77 -11.97
C GLY A 69 2.15 -6.44 -13.44
N ILE A 70 1.24 -6.89 -14.31
CA ILE A 70 1.28 -6.60 -15.75
C ILE A 70 1.13 -5.10 -15.99
N LEU A 71 0.17 -4.44 -15.33
CA LEU A 71 0.01 -2.99 -15.43
C LEU A 71 1.22 -2.25 -14.87
N ALA A 72 1.68 -2.62 -13.67
CA ALA A 72 2.83 -2.00 -13.03
C ALA A 72 4.09 -2.14 -13.89
N GLY A 73 4.35 -3.33 -14.43
CA GLY A 73 5.47 -3.60 -15.32
C GLY A 73 5.41 -2.77 -16.61
N ALA A 74 4.23 -2.68 -17.21
CA ALA A 74 3.99 -1.84 -18.38
C ALA A 74 4.30 -0.37 -18.11
N LEU A 75 3.69 0.22 -17.07
CA LEU A 75 3.86 1.63 -16.71
C LEU A 75 5.33 2.01 -16.47
N ILE A 76 6.05 1.14 -15.77
CA ILE A 76 7.45 1.41 -15.42
C ILE A 76 8.36 1.22 -16.64
N ARG A 77 8.26 0.08 -17.34
CA ARG A 77 9.19 -0.29 -18.40
C ARG A 77 9.00 0.47 -19.70
N THR A 78 7.78 0.94 -19.98
CA THR A 78 7.53 1.82 -21.14
C THR A 78 7.99 3.26 -20.92
N GLY A 79 8.29 3.65 -19.66
CA GLY A 79 8.53 5.04 -19.29
C GLY A 79 7.24 5.87 -19.14
N ALA A 80 6.07 5.23 -19.18
CA ALA A 80 4.78 5.91 -19.06
C ALA A 80 4.64 6.63 -17.70
N ALA A 81 5.02 5.97 -16.60
CA ALA A 81 5.00 6.57 -15.27
C ALA A 81 5.92 7.81 -15.19
N GLU A 82 7.14 7.71 -15.75
CA GLU A 82 8.10 8.82 -15.82
C GLU A 82 7.55 9.99 -16.65
N LYS A 83 6.89 9.69 -17.81
CA LYS A 83 6.25 10.71 -18.65
C LYS A 83 5.10 11.43 -17.95
N ILE A 84 4.26 10.71 -17.21
CA ILE A 84 3.17 11.29 -16.44
C ILE A 84 3.72 12.28 -15.39
N ALA A 85 4.77 11.87 -14.66
CA ALA A 85 5.45 12.73 -13.69
C ALA A 85 6.03 13.99 -14.34
N ASP A 86 6.80 13.81 -15.41
CA ASP A 86 7.45 14.91 -16.14
C ASP A 86 6.44 16.00 -16.58
N VAL A 87 5.32 15.57 -17.15
CA VAL A 87 4.28 16.51 -17.60
C VAL A 87 3.63 17.26 -16.44
N ILE A 88 3.31 16.58 -15.34
CA ILE A 88 2.68 17.21 -14.17
C ILE A 88 3.63 18.24 -13.58
N VAL A 89 4.88 17.86 -13.37
CA VAL A 89 5.90 18.69 -12.76
C VAL A 89 6.22 19.91 -13.63
N LYS A 90 6.35 19.73 -14.94
CA LYS A 90 6.59 20.84 -15.88
C LYS A 90 5.42 21.83 -15.98
N LYS A 91 4.17 21.33 -15.95
CA LYS A 91 2.97 22.20 -16.03
C LYS A 91 2.78 23.07 -14.79
N LEU A 92 3.07 22.56 -13.60
CA LEU A 92 2.92 23.33 -12.36
C LEU A 92 4.11 24.28 -12.09
N GLY A 93 5.27 23.99 -12.70
CA GLY A 93 6.45 24.85 -12.68
C GLY A 93 7.16 24.92 -11.32
N GLN A 94 8.28 25.66 -11.29
CA GLN A 94 9.18 25.76 -10.14
C GLN A 94 8.50 26.39 -8.90
N ARG A 95 7.58 27.34 -9.10
CA ARG A 95 6.89 28.02 -8.00
C ARG A 95 6.11 27.07 -7.09
N PHE A 96 5.61 25.98 -7.67
CA PHE A 96 4.83 24.96 -6.96
C PHE A 96 5.55 23.61 -6.93
N ALA A 97 6.88 23.60 -6.88
CA ALA A 97 7.68 22.40 -7.02
C ALA A 97 7.30 21.28 -6.02
N LEU A 98 7.13 21.58 -4.73
CA LEU A 98 6.73 20.58 -3.73
C LEU A 98 5.30 20.07 -3.98
N VAL A 99 4.39 20.95 -4.41
CA VAL A 99 3.01 20.57 -4.78
C VAL A 99 3.04 19.65 -6.00
N SER A 100 3.79 20.03 -7.04
CA SER A 100 3.87 19.26 -8.28
C SER A 100 4.47 17.88 -8.08
N VAL A 101 5.50 17.77 -7.24
CA VAL A 101 6.14 16.50 -6.87
C VAL A 101 5.18 15.61 -6.08
N ALA A 102 4.47 16.17 -5.08
CA ALA A 102 3.49 15.40 -4.30
C ALA A 102 2.33 14.90 -5.18
N VAL A 103 1.78 15.78 -6.03
CA VAL A 103 0.69 15.40 -6.94
C VAL A 103 1.14 14.40 -7.99
N ALA A 104 2.34 14.56 -8.56
CA ALA A 104 2.89 13.61 -9.53
C ALA A 104 3.04 12.21 -8.91
N THR A 105 3.63 12.13 -7.72
CA THR A 105 3.80 10.85 -7.03
C THR A 105 2.45 10.24 -6.63
N MET A 106 1.49 11.07 -6.18
CA MET A 106 0.12 10.62 -5.89
C MET A 106 -0.53 10.00 -7.13
N ILE A 107 -0.48 10.66 -8.28
CA ILE A 107 -1.12 10.18 -9.50
C ILE A 107 -0.46 8.88 -9.99
N ILE A 108 0.87 8.80 -10.01
CA ILE A 108 1.58 7.58 -10.42
C ILE A 108 1.21 6.42 -9.50
N CYS A 109 1.14 6.65 -8.20
CA CYS A 109 0.74 5.62 -7.25
C CYS A 109 -0.73 5.24 -7.43
N ALA A 110 -1.63 6.22 -7.62
CA ALA A 110 -3.06 6.00 -7.81
C ALA A 110 -3.41 5.17 -9.05
N VAL A 111 -2.57 5.20 -10.09
CA VAL A 111 -2.77 4.37 -11.30
C VAL A 111 -2.23 2.95 -11.18
N GLY A 112 -1.76 2.53 -10.00
CA GLY A 112 -1.39 1.14 -9.71
C GLY A 112 0.11 0.89 -9.50
N VAL A 113 0.95 1.92 -9.47
CA VAL A 113 2.38 1.79 -9.16
C VAL A 113 2.60 1.78 -7.64
N PHE A 114 3.50 0.93 -7.15
CA PHE A 114 3.87 0.90 -5.73
C PHE A 114 4.50 2.21 -5.27
N VAL A 115 4.32 2.57 -4.00
CA VAL A 115 4.79 3.85 -3.43
C VAL A 115 6.31 4.02 -3.57
N ASP A 116 7.09 3.00 -3.22
CA ASP A 116 8.55 3.03 -3.32
C ASP A 116 9.01 3.25 -4.76
N ILE A 117 8.40 2.56 -5.71
CA ILE A 117 8.71 2.70 -7.14
C ILE A 117 8.25 4.06 -7.66
N SER A 118 7.10 4.56 -7.23
CA SER A 118 6.61 5.90 -7.57
C SER A 118 7.60 6.97 -7.11
N VAL A 119 8.10 6.86 -5.87
CA VAL A 119 9.13 7.76 -5.31
C VAL A 119 10.42 7.67 -6.14
N ILE A 120 10.94 6.47 -6.40
CA ILE A 120 12.16 6.28 -7.20
C ILE A 120 12.00 6.84 -8.62
N THR A 121 10.83 6.66 -9.24
CA THR A 121 10.55 7.15 -10.60
C THR A 121 10.49 8.68 -10.67
N VAL A 122 9.92 9.33 -9.64
CA VAL A 122 9.78 10.80 -9.58
C VAL A 122 11.07 11.47 -9.09
N ALA A 123 11.90 10.76 -8.32
CA ALA A 123 13.07 11.33 -7.65
C ALA A 123 14.01 12.11 -8.58
N PRO A 124 14.43 11.62 -9.77
CA PRO A 124 15.32 12.39 -10.65
C PRO A 124 14.72 13.74 -11.06
N ILE A 125 13.42 13.77 -11.41
CA ILE A 125 12.71 14.98 -11.80
C ILE A 125 12.53 15.92 -10.59
N ALA A 126 12.16 15.34 -9.44
CA ALA A 126 11.96 16.08 -8.20
C ALA A 126 13.26 16.73 -7.70
N MET A 127 14.38 16.02 -7.78
CA MET A 127 15.69 16.52 -7.39
C MET A 127 16.17 17.66 -8.32
N ALA A 128 16.00 17.52 -9.64
CA ALA A 128 16.38 18.56 -10.60
C ALA A 128 15.57 19.86 -10.42
N ILE A 129 14.28 19.78 -10.04
CA ILE A 129 13.48 20.96 -9.74
C ILE A 129 13.81 21.52 -8.36
N ALA A 130 14.06 20.67 -7.40
CA ALA A 130 14.38 21.08 -6.03
C ALA A 130 15.69 21.85 -5.96
N GLU A 131 16.72 21.41 -6.72
CA GLU A 131 17.99 22.15 -6.86
C GLU A 131 17.73 23.59 -7.35
N LYS A 132 17.01 23.73 -8.47
CA LYS A 132 16.68 25.05 -9.06
C LYS A 132 15.81 25.92 -8.16
N ALA A 133 14.95 25.31 -7.36
CA ALA A 133 14.04 25.99 -6.44
C ALA A 133 14.64 26.24 -5.05
N GLY A 134 15.86 25.72 -4.78
CA GLY A 134 16.54 25.86 -3.51
C GLY A 134 15.91 25.09 -2.36
N TYR A 135 15.36 23.89 -2.61
CA TYR A 135 14.76 23.04 -1.60
C TYR A 135 15.76 22.03 -1.02
N ASN A 136 15.55 21.68 0.26
CA ASN A 136 16.31 20.64 0.91
C ASN A 136 15.76 19.22 0.62
N LYS A 137 16.60 18.20 0.70
CA LYS A 137 16.24 16.79 0.46
C LYS A 137 15.07 16.29 1.33
N PRO A 138 15.03 16.61 2.66
CA PRO A 138 13.92 16.18 3.50
C PRO A 138 12.55 16.67 3.00
N SER A 139 12.42 17.92 2.57
CA SER A 139 11.15 18.45 2.08
C SER A 139 10.68 17.78 0.79
N VAL A 140 11.62 17.53 -0.13
CA VAL A 140 11.33 16.91 -1.43
C VAL A 140 10.94 15.43 -1.21
N LEU A 141 11.69 14.73 -0.38
CA LEU A 141 11.40 13.33 -0.07
C LEU A 141 10.05 13.18 0.63
N LEU A 142 9.73 14.07 1.59
CA LEU A 142 8.42 14.07 2.25
C LEU A 142 7.28 14.34 1.26
N ALA A 143 7.47 15.27 0.31
CA ALA A 143 6.48 15.54 -0.73
C ALA A 143 6.21 14.28 -1.59
N MET A 144 7.27 13.57 -2.00
CA MET A 144 7.13 12.32 -2.76
C MET A 144 6.46 11.22 -1.94
N ILE A 145 6.93 10.95 -0.73
CA ILE A 145 6.40 9.88 0.11
C ILE A 145 4.94 10.14 0.49
N GLY A 146 4.63 11.36 0.91
CA GLY A 146 3.27 11.71 1.31
C GLY A 146 2.29 11.68 0.13
N GLY A 147 2.71 12.17 -1.04
CA GLY A 147 1.94 12.00 -2.28
C GLY A 147 1.72 10.53 -2.62
N GLY A 148 2.77 9.71 -2.52
CA GLY A 148 2.69 8.27 -2.71
C GLY A 148 1.71 7.59 -1.73
N LYS A 149 1.77 7.91 -0.44
CA LYS A 149 0.82 7.39 0.58
C LYS A 149 -0.62 7.79 0.26
N ALA A 150 -0.85 9.02 -0.14
CA ALA A 150 -2.17 9.49 -0.57
C ALA A 150 -2.68 8.73 -1.80
N GLY A 151 -1.84 8.53 -2.81
CA GLY A 151 -2.17 7.75 -4.00
C GLY A 151 -2.41 6.27 -3.70
N ASN A 152 -1.67 5.72 -2.74
CA ASN A 152 -1.71 4.30 -2.39
C ASN A 152 -3.10 3.83 -1.93
N ILE A 153 -3.78 4.61 -1.11
CA ILE A 153 -5.08 4.22 -0.53
C ILE A 153 -6.26 4.34 -1.51
N ILE A 154 -6.05 4.98 -2.67
CA ILE A 154 -7.04 5.09 -3.75
C ILE A 154 -6.64 4.33 -5.02
N SER A 155 -5.63 3.48 -4.95
CA SER A 155 -5.02 2.78 -6.08
C SER A 155 -5.53 1.35 -6.18
N PRO A 156 -5.71 0.79 -7.40
CA PRO A 156 -6.01 -0.63 -7.59
C PRO A 156 -4.74 -1.50 -7.41
N ASN A 157 -4.02 -1.26 -6.35
CA ASN A 157 -2.77 -1.95 -6.01
C ASN A 157 -3.01 -3.16 -5.10
N PRO A 158 -1.98 -3.98 -4.83
CA PRO A 158 -2.10 -5.16 -3.98
C PRO A 158 -2.68 -4.90 -2.58
N ASN A 159 -2.42 -3.74 -1.99
CA ASN A 159 -2.91 -3.40 -0.65
C ASN A 159 -4.43 -3.28 -0.64
N THR A 160 -4.96 -2.49 -1.57
CA THR A 160 -6.40 -2.26 -1.73
C THR A 160 -7.11 -3.55 -2.14
N ILE A 161 -6.51 -4.34 -3.04
CA ILE A 161 -7.04 -5.64 -3.47
C ILE A 161 -7.15 -6.60 -2.27
N ALA A 162 -6.07 -6.74 -1.50
CA ALA A 162 -6.04 -7.63 -0.34
C ALA A 162 -7.06 -7.21 0.75
N THR A 163 -7.19 -5.91 0.99
CA THR A 163 -8.15 -5.35 1.95
C THR A 163 -9.58 -5.55 1.46
N ALA A 164 -9.88 -5.22 0.20
CA ALA A 164 -11.22 -5.40 -0.37
C ALA A 164 -11.67 -6.87 -0.30
N GLU A 165 -10.77 -7.79 -0.62
CA GLU A 165 -11.05 -9.22 -0.56
C GLU A 165 -11.28 -9.71 0.87
N ALA A 166 -10.49 -9.25 1.84
CA ALA A 166 -10.64 -9.64 3.24
C ALA A 166 -12.01 -9.26 3.83
N PHE A 167 -12.54 -8.12 3.39
CA PHE A 167 -13.85 -7.61 3.80
C PHE A 167 -14.98 -7.99 2.84
N GLN A 168 -14.70 -8.72 1.76
CA GLN A 168 -15.66 -9.11 0.72
C GLN A 168 -16.42 -7.91 0.14
N ILE A 169 -15.71 -6.80 -0.10
CA ILE A 169 -16.23 -5.56 -0.64
C ILE A 169 -15.69 -5.30 -2.05
N ASP A 170 -16.37 -4.42 -2.76
CA ASP A 170 -15.91 -3.97 -4.08
C ASP A 170 -14.65 -3.12 -3.99
N LEU A 171 -13.66 -3.42 -4.85
CA LEU A 171 -12.40 -2.69 -4.91
C LEU A 171 -12.62 -1.19 -5.19
N THR A 172 -13.48 -0.88 -6.17
CA THR A 172 -13.75 0.51 -6.57
C THR A 172 -14.46 1.28 -5.46
N ALA A 173 -15.39 0.62 -4.74
CA ALA A 173 -16.06 1.22 -3.60
C ALA A 173 -15.08 1.59 -2.48
N LEU A 174 -14.11 0.72 -2.17
CA LEU A 174 -13.04 0.99 -1.21
C LEU A 174 -12.15 2.15 -1.66
N MET A 175 -11.76 2.18 -2.95
CA MET A 175 -10.98 3.27 -3.53
C MET A 175 -11.71 4.61 -3.41
N ILE A 176 -13.01 4.65 -3.75
CA ILE A 176 -13.85 5.85 -3.67
C ILE A 176 -13.97 6.32 -2.20
N ARG A 177 -14.17 5.40 -1.26
CA ARG A 177 -14.27 5.72 0.17
C ARG A 177 -13.03 6.41 0.70
N ASN A 178 -11.86 6.09 0.15
CA ASN A 178 -10.58 6.65 0.53
C ASN A 178 -10.21 7.96 -0.20
N ILE A 179 -11.02 8.49 -1.14
CA ILE A 179 -10.68 9.71 -1.87
C ILE A 179 -10.49 10.91 -0.92
N VAL A 180 -11.45 11.14 -0.02
CA VAL A 180 -11.37 12.28 0.92
C VAL A 180 -10.21 12.12 1.90
N PRO A 181 -9.97 10.95 2.53
CA PRO A 181 -8.76 10.69 3.30
C PRO A 181 -7.45 10.94 2.54
N ALA A 182 -7.39 10.52 1.27
CA ALA A 182 -6.22 10.74 0.41
C ALA A 182 -5.96 12.22 0.12
N LEU A 183 -6.99 12.98 -0.20
CA LEU A 183 -6.87 14.42 -0.44
C LEU A 183 -6.46 15.17 0.83
N ALA A 184 -6.98 14.80 2.00
CA ALA A 184 -6.55 15.35 3.27
C ALA A 184 -5.07 15.05 3.56
N ALA A 185 -4.62 13.81 3.32
CA ALA A 185 -3.21 13.43 3.44
C ALA A 185 -2.32 14.21 2.47
N LEU A 186 -2.76 14.44 1.23
CA LEU A 186 -2.03 15.25 0.25
C LEU A 186 -1.88 16.70 0.73
N VAL A 187 -2.95 17.31 1.24
CA VAL A 187 -2.90 18.68 1.77
C VAL A 187 -1.90 18.78 2.92
N VAL A 188 -1.96 17.85 3.88
CA VAL A 188 -1.02 17.83 5.01
C VAL A 188 0.41 17.56 4.53
N THR A 189 0.60 16.71 3.52
CA THR A 189 1.91 16.48 2.88
C THR A 189 2.49 17.80 2.35
N ILE A 190 1.70 18.58 1.61
CA ILE A 190 2.13 19.86 1.03
C ILE A 190 2.48 20.84 2.14
N LEU A 191 1.66 20.94 3.19
CA LEU A 191 1.92 21.81 4.33
C LEU A 191 3.21 21.43 5.06
N LEU A 192 3.36 20.15 5.43
CA LEU A 192 4.54 19.66 6.15
C LEU A 192 5.82 19.74 5.33
N SER A 193 5.79 19.41 4.04
CA SER A 193 6.96 19.55 3.16
C SER A 193 7.35 21.02 2.97
N THR A 194 6.38 21.94 2.86
CA THR A 194 6.64 23.39 2.80
C THR A 194 7.19 23.92 4.12
N LEU A 195 6.70 23.45 5.26
CA LEU A 195 7.28 23.81 6.57
C LEU A 195 8.70 23.28 6.72
N LEU A 196 8.95 22.06 6.24
CA LEU A 196 10.25 21.42 6.32
C LEU A 196 11.27 22.08 5.40
N SER A 197 10.85 22.63 4.27
CA SER A 197 11.74 23.35 3.34
C SER A 197 12.33 24.63 3.94
N LYS A 198 11.68 25.21 4.96
CA LYS A 198 12.15 26.40 5.69
C LYS A 198 13.12 26.06 6.84
N LYS A 199 13.26 24.77 7.19
CA LYS A 199 14.19 24.31 8.22
C LYS A 199 15.56 24.04 7.61
N SER A 200 16.60 24.14 8.44
CA SER A 200 17.95 23.69 8.04
C SER A 200 17.94 22.18 7.73
N GLY A 201 18.42 21.82 6.56
CA GLY A 201 18.49 20.44 6.08
C GLY A 201 19.55 20.33 4.99
N VAL A 202 19.91 19.10 4.63
CA VAL A 202 20.83 18.86 3.51
C VAL A 202 20.18 19.33 2.22
N MET A 203 20.81 20.30 1.58
CA MET A 203 20.32 20.86 0.31
C MET A 203 20.53 19.85 -0.82
N VAL A 204 19.69 19.98 -1.83
CA VAL A 204 19.92 19.30 -3.11
C VAL A 204 21.03 20.06 -3.84
N THR A 205 22.01 19.34 -4.35
CA THR A 205 23.16 19.89 -5.06
C THR A 205 23.30 19.23 -6.43
N ASP A 206 24.08 19.84 -7.34
CA ASP A 206 24.36 19.26 -8.67
C ASP A 206 24.94 17.83 -8.59
N ALA A 207 25.68 17.53 -7.52
CA ALA A 207 26.23 16.19 -7.30
C ALA A 207 25.16 15.10 -7.02
N ASP A 208 23.96 15.53 -6.66
CA ASP A 208 22.82 14.62 -6.41
C ASP A 208 21.98 14.37 -7.67
N LEU A 209 22.26 15.14 -8.74
CA LEU A 209 21.52 15.00 -9.99
C LEU A 209 22.08 13.79 -10.76
N GLU A 210 21.24 12.80 -10.99
CA GLU A 210 21.55 11.78 -11.98
C GLU A 210 21.65 12.46 -13.35
N GLN A 211 22.65 12.07 -14.15
CA GLN A 211 22.67 12.47 -15.55
C GLN A 211 21.38 11.97 -16.18
N VAL A 212 20.48 12.89 -16.47
CA VAL A 212 19.24 12.58 -17.21
C VAL A 212 19.69 12.06 -18.56
N THR A 213 19.78 10.75 -18.69
CA THR A 213 19.93 10.13 -20.00
C THR A 213 18.67 10.51 -20.79
N ASP A 214 18.85 11.09 -21.98
CA ASP A 214 17.75 11.37 -22.92
C ASP A 214 17.03 10.06 -23.26
N LYS A 215 16.14 9.63 -22.38
CA LYS A 215 15.24 8.50 -22.65
C LYS A 215 14.15 9.03 -23.56
N ASN A 216 13.95 8.36 -24.69
CA ASN A 216 12.78 8.58 -25.52
C ASN A 216 11.51 8.18 -24.77
N LEU A 217 10.97 9.09 -23.96
CA LEU A 217 9.72 8.88 -23.26
C LEU A 217 8.54 8.87 -24.25
N PRO A 218 7.50 8.08 -23.99
CA PRO A 218 6.31 8.05 -24.83
C PRO A 218 5.60 9.42 -24.82
N SER A 219 4.66 9.63 -25.76
CA SER A 219 3.77 10.78 -25.69
C SER A 219 2.89 10.71 -24.45
N PHE A 220 2.42 11.84 -23.95
CA PHE A 220 1.58 11.88 -22.74
C PHE A 220 0.28 11.08 -22.93
N LEU A 221 -0.36 11.18 -24.10
CA LEU A 221 -1.57 10.42 -24.40
C LEU A 221 -1.32 8.90 -24.41
N ALA A 222 -0.20 8.46 -24.96
CA ALA A 222 0.20 7.05 -24.90
C ALA A 222 0.45 6.58 -23.46
N ALA A 223 1.10 7.41 -22.66
CA ALA A 223 1.41 7.09 -21.26
C ALA A 223 0.17 6.92 -20.38
N ILE A 224 -0.86 7.74 -20.56
CA ILE A 224 -2.09 7.67 -19.77
C ILE A 224 -3.11 6.65 -20.30
N ALA A 225 -2.95 6.13 -21.50
CA ALA A 225 -3.94 5.25 -22.15
C ALA A 225 -4.24 3.99 -21.32
N GLY A 226 -3.20 3.31 -20.83
CA GLY A 226 -3.36 2.13 -19.97
C GLY A 226 -4.14 2.43 -18.68
N PRO A 227 -3.67 3.38 -17.84
CA PRO A 227 -4.40 3.84 -16.65
C PRO A 227 -5.85 4.23 -16.92
N MET A 228 -6.09 4.98 -17.98
CA MET A 228 -7.46 5.41 -18.34
C MET A 228 -8.38 4.23 -18.66
N VAL A 229 -7.86 3.24 -19.38
CA VAL A 229 -8.63 2.01 -19.66
C VAL A 229 -8.97 1.26 -18.38
N VAL A 230 -8.03 1.12 -17.45
CA VAL A 230 -8.30 0.49 -16.14
C VAL A 230 -9.39 1.25 -15.39
N ILE A 231 -9.26 2.58 -15.28
CA ILE A 231 -10.26 3.42 -14.60
C ILE A 231 -11.62 3.26 -15.25
N LEU A 232 -11.71 3.31 -16.58
CA LEU A 232 -12.96 3.16 -17.32
C LEU A 232 -13.60 1.78 -17.07
N LEU A 233 -12.81 0.70 -17.14
CA LEU A 233 -13.31 -0.66 -16.92
C LEU A 233 -13.83 -0.84 -15.48
N LEU A 234 -13.11 -0.36 -14.49
CA LEU A 234 -13.55 -0.45 -13.09
C LEU A 234 -14.74 0.48 -12.78
N ALA A 235 -14.82 1.64 -13.46
CA ALA A 235 -15.93 2.59 -13.31
C ALA A 235 -17.23 2.10 -13.96
N LEU A 236 -17.23 1.08 -14.79
CA LEU A 236 -18.45 0.51 -15.35
C LEU A 236 -19.41 0.01 -14.26
N ARG A 237 -18.89 -0.50 -13.15
CA ARG A 237 -19.76 -1.00 -12.05
C ARG A 237 -20.59 0.10 -11.40
N PRO A 238 -20.04 1.21 -10.88
CA PRO A 238 -20.84 2.28 -10.28
C PRO A 238 -21.69 3.06 -11.29
N ILE A 239 -21.33 3.05 -12.59
CA ILE A 239 -22.03 3.85 -13.62
C ILE A 239 -23.18 3.06 -14.27
N VAL A 240 -22.91 1.83 -14.70
CA VAL A 240 -23.85 1.02 -15.49
C VAL A 240 -24.14 -0.37 -14.89
N GLY A 241 -23.61 -0.67 -13.70
CA GLY A 241 -23.82 -1.95 -13.00
C GLY A 241 -23.01 -3.13 -13.55
N ILE A 242 -22.14 -2.92 -14.55
CA ILE A 242 -21.32 -3.98 -15.13
C ILE A 242 -20.02 -4.12 -14.30
N SER A 243 -19.86 -5.27 -13.65
CA SER A 243 -18.66 -5.54 -12.85
C SER A 243 -17.58 -6.18 -13.71
N ILE A 244 -16.47 -5.48 -13.93
CA ILE A 244 -15.24 -6.03 -14.51
C ILE A 244 -14.27 -6.30 -13.37
N ASP A 245 -13.88 -7.58 -13.25
CA ASP A 245 -12.93 -7.98 -12.21
C ASP A 245 -11.54 -7.35 -12.45
N PRO A 246 -10.83 -6.87 -11.41
CA PRO A 246 -9.44 -6.41 -11.51
C PRO A 246 -8.50 -7.41 -12.18
N LEU A 247 -8.76 -8.72 -12.03
CA LEU A 247 -8.05 -9.79 -12.73
C LEU A 247 -8.01 -9.60 -14.25
N ILE A 248 -9.02 -8.95 -14.81
CA ILE A 248 -9.17 -8.67 -16.25
C ILE A 248 -8.78 -7.21 -16.55
N ALA A 249 -9.27 -6.26 -15.77
CA ALA A 249 -9.08 -4.84 -16.03
C ALA A 249 -7.60 -4.42 -16.00
N LEU A 250 -6.84 -4.92 -15.03
CA LEU A 250 -5.43 -4.53 -14.86
C LEU A 250 -4.52 -5.05 -15.98
N PRO A 251 -4.59 -6.32 -16.41
CA PRO A 251 -3.83 -6.79 -17.56
C PRO A 251 -4.19 -6.06 -18.87
N ILE A 252 -5.49 -5.81 -19.11
CA ILE A 252 -5.92 -5.07 -20.31
C ILE A 252 -5.28 -3.69 -20.32
N GLY A 253 -5.30 -2.96 -19.19
CA GLY A 253 -4.62 -1.68 -19.10
C GLY A 253 -3.12 -1.75 -19.36
N GLY A 254 -2.45 -2.78 -18.84
CA GLY A 254 -1.03 -3.02 -19.11
C GLY A 254 -0.74 -3.27 -20.59
N ILE A 255 -1.53 -4.10 -21.25
CA ILE A 255 -1.40 -4.38 -22.69
C ILE A 255 -1.66 -3.12 -23.50
N VAL A 256 -2.72 -2.36 -23.21
CA VAL A 256 -3.02 -1.09 -23.88
C VAL A 256 -1.89 -0.08 -23.69
N CYS A 257 -1.31 0.02 -22.49
CA CYS A 257 -0.15 0.87 -22.24
C CYS A 257 1.02 0.50 -23.15
N MET A 258 1.38 -0.78 -23.26
CA MET A 258 2.46 -1.25 -24.11
C MET A 258 2.18 -1.03 -25.61
N LEU A 259 0.92 -1.23 -26.05
CA LEU A 259 0.49 -0.98 -27.43
C LEU A 259 0.61 0.50 -27.78
N CYS A 260 0.03 1.39 -26.96
CA CYS A 260 0.04 2.83 -27.23
C CYS A 260 1.45 3.44 -27.16
N CYS A 261 2.32 2.88 -26.30
CA CYS A 261 3.73 3.27 -26.24
C CYS A 261 4.60 2.64 -27.34
N GLY A 262 4.03 1.83 -28.23
CA GLY A 262 4.77 1.20 -29.32
C GLY A 262 5.73 0.08 -28.89
N GLN A 263 5.54 -0.46 -27.68
CA GLN A 263 6.50 -1.40 -27.06
C GLN A 263 5.90 -2.79 -26.79
N ILE A 264 4.83 -3.16 -27.49
CA ILE A 264 4.15 -4.47 -27.32
C ILE A 264 5.08 -5.66 -27.58
N ARG A 265 6.12 -5.50 -28.41
CA ARG A 265 7.11 -6.55 -28.69
C ARG A 265 7.85 -7.00 -27.42
N ASN A 266 7.92 -6.14 -26.41
CA ASN A 266 8.59 -6.39 -25.14
C ASN A 266 7.65 -6.98 -24.06
N ILE A 267 6.44 -7.42 -24.43
CA ILE A 267 5.40 -7.86 -23.49
C ILE A 267 5.91 -8.90 -22.50
N ILE A 268 6.67 -9.89 -22.95
CA ILE A 268 7.20 -10.96 -22.07
C ILE A 268 8.11 -10.35 -21.01
N SER A 269 9.15 -9.60 -21.41
CA SER A 269 10.10 -8.99 -20.47
C SER A 269 9.45 -8.01 -19.50
N TYR A 270 8.43 -7.26 -19.96
CA TYR A 270 7.74 -6.27 -19.10
C TYR A 270 6.79 -6.92 -18.13
N THR A 271 6.11 -8.00 -18.53
CA THR A 271 5.26 -8.78 -17.64
C THR A 271 6.08 -9.57 -16.62
N GLU A 272 7.23 -10.15 -16.98
CA GLU A 272 8.17 -10.78 -16.07
C GLU A 272 8.71 -9.78 -15.03
N PHE A 273 9.07 -8.58 -15.46
CA PHE A 273 9.46 -7.51 -14.55
C PHE A 273 8.32 -7.15 -13.59
N GLY A 274 7.10 -7.00 -14.09
CA GLY A 274 5.93 -6.75 -13.26
C GLY A 274 5.66 -7.87 -12.27
N LEU A 275 5.76 -9.12 -12.70
CA LEU A 275 5.65 -10.30 -11.83
C LEU A 275 6.68 -10.25 -10.69
N SER A 276 7.94 -9.90 -10.98
CA SER A 276 8.98 -9.80 -9.96
C SER A 276 8.66 -8.79 -8.85
N LYS A 277 7.80 -7.80 -9.13
CA LYS A 277 7.39 -6.78 -8.14
C LYS A 277 6.25 -7.25 -7.23
N VAL A 278 5.42 -8.18 -7.67
CA VAL A 278 4.20 -8.61 -6.95
C VAL A 278 4.30 -10.00 -6.34
N VAL A 279 5.27 -10.83 -6.77
CA VAL A 279 5.41 -12.22 -6.30
C VAL A 279 5.61 -12.29 -4.77
N GLY A 280 6.38 -11.37 -4.19
CA GLY A 280 6.60 -11.32 -2.74
C GLY A 280 5.31 -11.09 -1.95
N VAL A 281 4.42 -10.22 -2.46
CA VAL A 281 3.11 -9.95 -1.85
C VAL A 281 2.19 -11.16 -2.00
N SER A 282 2.24 -11.83 -3.14
CA SER A 282 1.46 -13.06 -3.38
C SER A 282 1.85 -14.18 -2.41
N ILE A 283 3.15 -14.37 -2.17
CA ILE A 283 3.66 -15.32 -1.17
C ILE A 283 3.26 -14.91 0.25
N LEU A 284 3.32 -13.60 0.56
CA LEU A 284 2.87 -13.08 1.85
C LEU A 284 1.40 -13.40 2.11
N LEU A 285 0.53 -13.25 1.11
CA LEU A 285 -0.90 -13.57 1.21
C LEU A 285 -1.13 -15.05 1.56
N VAL A 286 -0.38 -15.96 0.94
CA VAL A 286 -0.46 -17.38 1.27
C VAL A 286 -0.11 -17.60 2.75
N GLY A 287 1.00 -17.01 3.22
CA GLY A 287 1.38 -17.07 4.63
C GLY A 287 0.33 -16.45 5.57
N THR A 288 -0.20 -15.27 5.20
CA THR A 288 -1.25 -14.61 5.96
C THR A 288 -2.52 -15.46 6.04
N GLY A 289 -2.89 -16.11 4.94
CA GLY A 289 -4.04 -17.01 4.90
C GLY A 289 -3.95 -18.16 5.90
N THR A 290 -2.75 -18.72 6.11
CA THR A 290 -2.57 -19.80 7.10
C THR A 290 -2.92 -19.31 8.51
N LEU A 291 -2.42 -18.15 8.93
CA LEU A 291 -2.71 -17.60 10.24
C LEU A 291 -4.17 -17.12 10.35
N ALA A 292 -4.68 -16.46 9.32
CA ALA A 292 -6.08 -16.04 9.26
C ALA A 292 -7.06 -17.21 9.38
N GLY A 293 -6.71 -18.38 8.82
CA GLY A 293 -7.49 -19.62 8.99
C GLY A 293 -7.61 -20.02 10.45
N ILE A 294 -6.51 -20.03 11.20
CA ILE A 294 -6.49 -20.34 12.64
C ILE A 294 -7.30 -19.30 13.43
N ILE A 295 -7.11 -18.01 13.14
CA ILE A 295 -7.82 -16.91 13.80
C ILE A 295 -9.34 -17.01 13.56
N LYS A 296 -9.78 -17.23 12.31
CA LYS A 296 -11.20 -17.37 11.97
C LYS A 296 -11.86 -18.60 12.61
N ALA A 297 -11.08 -19.67 12.81
CA ALA A 297 -11.55 -20.89 13.45
C ALA A 297 -11.42 -20.87 15.00
N SER A 298 -11.02 -19.76 15.58
CA SER A 298 -10.86 -19.57 17.02
C SER A 298 -11.96 -18.67 17.62
N ASN A 299 -12.04 -18.67 18.96
CA ASN A 299 -12.98 -17.83 19.69
C ASN A 299 -12.53 -16.36 19.84
N ILE A 300 -11.38 -15.98 19.23
CA ILE A 300 -10.80 -14.63 19.40
C ILE A 300 -11.78 -13.51 19.03
N GLN A 301 -12.64 -13.74 18.03
CA GLN A 301 -13.63 -12.75 17.60
C GLN A 301 -14.61 -12.40 18.75
N TYR A 302 -15.15 -13.41 19.42
CA TYR A 302 -16.08 -13.22 20.52
C TYR A 302 -15.43 -12.58 21.73
N ASP A 303 -14.22 -13.03 22.09
CA ASP A 303 -13.49 -12.52 23.23
C ASP A 303 -13.02 -11.07 23.00
N MET A 304 -12.65 -10.71 21.78
CA MET A 304 -12.30 -9.33 21.41
C MET A 304 -13.51 -8.39 21.52
N ILE A 305 -14.68 -8.82 21.06
CA ILE A 305 -15.92 -8.05 21.20
C ILE A 305 -16.25 -7.83 22.68
N ALA A 306 -16.22 -8.89 23.48
CA ALA A 306 -16.47 -8.80 24.92
C ALA A 306 -15.47 -7.88 25.62
N LEU A 307 -14.19 -7.89 25.20
CA LEU A 307 -13.17 -7.00 25.75
C LEU A 307 -13.44 -5.52 25.42
N LEU A 308 -13.84 -5.24 24.18
CA LEU A 308 -14.19 -3.88 23.75
C LEU A 308 -15.40 -3.36 24.50
N GLU A 309 -16.44 -4.18 24.67
CA GLU A 309 -17.64 -3.85 25.43
C GLU A 309 -17.33 -3.60 26.93
N ALA A 310 -16.52 -4.48 27.54
CA ALA A 310 -16.11 -4.33 28.94
C ALA A 310 -15.27 -3.06 29.17
N GLY A 311 -14.49 -2.65 28.16
CA GLY A 311 -13.70 -1.43 28.21
C GLY A 311 -14.44 -0.16 27.77
N ASN A 312 -15.73 -0.24 27.43
CA ASN A 312 -16.48 0.85 26.78
C ASN A 312 -15.73 1.51 25.63
N LEU A 313 -14.95 0.71 24.85
CA LEU A 313 -14.19 1.20 23.72
C LEU A 313 -15.02 1.08 22.45
N PRO A 314 -15.12 2.14 21.63
CA PRO A 314 -15.79 2.06 20.35
C PRO A 314 -15.12 1.01 19.45
N SER A 315 -15.88 0.03 18.97
CA SER A 315 -15.38 -1.11 18.21
C SER A 315 -14.61 -0.72 16.94
N PHE A 316 -15.00 0.40 16.33
CA PHE A 316 -14.33 0.89 15.10
C PHE A 316 -12.85 1.22 15.31
N LEU A 317 -12.41 1.58 16.54
CA LEU A 317 -11.01 1.90 16.82
C LEU A 317 -10.07 0.71 16.59
N LEU A 318 -10.58 -0.52 16.63
CA LEU A 318 -9.80 -1.70 16.31
C LEU A 318 -9.25 -1.62 14.87
N ALA A 319 -10.00 -1.07 13.93
CA ALA A 319 -9.60 -1.00 12.52
C ALA A 319 -8.32 -0.14 12.31
N PRO A 320 -8.32 1.15 12.66
CA PRO A 320 -7.12 1.96 12.46
C PRO A 320 -5.94 1.49 13.32
N ILE A 321 -6.19 1.06 14.56
CA ILE A 321 -5.14 0.56 15.46
C ILE A 321 -4.50 -0.70 14.90
N ALA A 322 -5.28 -1.66 14.40
CA ALA A 322 -4.74 -2.86 13.77
C ALA A 322 -3.88 -2.53 12.55
N GLY A 323 -4.34 -1.63 11.67
CA GLY A 323 -3.57 -1.15 10.53
C GLY A 323 -2.22 -0.55 10.95
N ILE A 324 -2.23 0.35 11.93
CA ILE A 324 -1.02 1.01 12.46
C ILE A 324 -0.03 -0.02 13.04
N LEU A 325 -0.51 -0.90 13.92
CA LEU A 325 0.35 -1.85 14.63
C LEU A 325 0.96 -2.90 13.68
N MET A 326 0.17 -3.42 12.74
CA MET A 326 0.69 -4.41 11.78
C MET A 326 1.66 -3.78 10.79
N ALA A 327 1.42 -2.54 10.36
CA ALA A 327 2.36 -1.81 9.52
C ALA A 327 3.66 -1.47 10.28
N ALA A 328 3.56 -1.09 11.55
CA ALA A 328 4.73 -0.86 12.41
C ALA A 328 5.57 -2.14 12.58
N ALA A 329 4.92 -3.27 12.84
CA ALA A 329 5.61 -4.56 13.02
C ALA A 329 6.34 -5.01 11.75
N THR A 330 5.75 -4.77 10.58
CA THR A 330 6.28 -5.23 9.29
C THR A 330 7.11 -4.18 8.54
N ALA A 331 7.07 -2.92 8.97
CA ALA A 331 7.57 -1.74 8.26
C ALA A 331 7.12 -1.71 6.78
N SER A 332 5.84 -2.02 6.54
CA SER A 332 5.26 -2.15 5.22
C SER A 332 3.76 -1.90 5.25
N THR A 333 3.29 -0.96 4.43
CA THR A 333 1.84 -0.75 4.21
C THR A 333 1.17 -2.03 3.72
N THR A 334 1.79 -2.70 2.74
CA THR A 334 1.23 -3.89 2.10
C THR A 334 1.05 -5.03 3.08
N ALA A 335 2.11 -5.38 3.82
CA ALA A 335 2.03 -6.43 4.81
C ALA A 335 1.09 -6.04 5.96
N GLY A 336 1.17 -4.80 6.45
CA GLY A 336 0.33 -4.28 7.51
C GLY A 336 -1.15 -4.32 7.17
N ALA A 337 -1.55 -3.75 6.04
CA ALA A 337 -2.93 -3.76 5.58
C ALA A 337 -3.46 -5.20 5.36
N THR A 338 -2.65 -6.06 4.72
CA THR A 338 -3.03 -7.44 4.45
C THR A 338 -3.25 -8.23 5.74
N ILE A 339 -2.28 -8.21 6.65
CA ILE A 339 -2.38 -8.95 7.92
C ILE A 339 -3.53 -8.42 8.77
N ALA A 340 -3.64 -7.10 8.93
CA ALA A 340 -4.72 -6.49 9.72
C ALA A 340 -6.10 -6.83 9.16
N SER A 341 -6.30 -6.68 7.85
CA SER A 341 -7.58 -6.97 7.21
C SER A 341 -7.96 -8.45 7.34
N GLN A 342 -7.04 -9.36 7.05
CA GLN A 342 -7.32 -10.79 7.13
C GLN A 342 -7.55 -11.27 8.56
N THR A 343 -6.89 -10.65 9.53
CA THR A 343 -7.01 -11.02 10.95
C THR A 343 -8.30 -10.49 11.57
N PHE A 344 -8.66 -9.23 11.29
CA PHE A 344 -9.70 -8.52 12.07
C PHE A 344 -10.98 -8.23 11.31
N SER A 345 -11.09 -8.57 10.01
CA SER A 345 -12.32 -8.30 9.23
C SER A 345 -13.56 -8.92 9.86
N GLY A 346 -13.48 -10.19 10.27
CA GLY A 346 -14.60 -10.88 10.92
C GLY A 346 -15.03 -10.19 12.21
N THR A 347 -14.10 -9.85 13.09
CA THR A 347 -14.35 -9.18 14.37
C THR A 347 -15.00 -7.81 14.16
N LEU A 348 -14.47 -7.00 13.24
CA LEU A 348 -14.98 -5.65 12.96
C LEU A 348 -16.41 -5.69 12.43
N VAL A 349 -16.68 -6.56 11.45
CA VAL A 349 -18.03 -6.70 10.87
C VAL A 349 -19.02 -7.24 11.91
N ALA A 350 -18.61 -8.23 12.71
CA ALA A 350 -19.47 -8.77 13.78
C ALA A 350 -19.75 -7.76 14.90
N SER A 351 -18.84 -6.79 15.13
CA SER A 351 -19.05 -5.67 16.06
C SER A 351 -19.90 -4.55 15.48
N GLY A 352 -20.49 -4.72 14.28
CA GLY A 352 -21.36 -3.75 13.64
C GLY A 352 -20.64 -2.65 12.86
N VAL A 353 -19.32 -2.72 12.68
CA VAL A 353 -18.58 -1.76 11.83
C VAL A 353 -18.82 -2.10 10.36
N SER A 354 -19.19 -1.09 9.57
CA SER A 354 -19.35 -1.26 8.12
C SER A 354 -18.08 -1.84 7.50
N ALA A 355 -18.21 -2.88 6.68
CA ALA A 355 -17.08 -3.57 6.03
C ALA A 355 -16.21 -2.61 5.19
N ILE A 356 -16.86 -1.67 4.48
CA ILE A 356 -16.16 -0.69 3.65
C ILE A 356 -15.38 0.32 4.49
N ASP A 357 -15.96 0.77 5.61
CA ASP A 357 -15.32 1.73 6.50
C ASP A 357 -14.18 1.08 7.30
N ALA A 358 -14.40 -0.15 7.79
CA ALA A 358 -13.35 -0.91 8.45
C ALA A 358 -12.15 -1.15 7.52
N GLY A 359 -12.41 -1.55 6.27
CA GLY A 359 -11.37 -1.70 5.25
C GLY A 359 -10.64 -0.39 4.97
N ALA A 360 -11.37 0.72 4.83
CA ALA A 360 -10.78 2.04 4.61
C ALA A 360 -9.91 2.49 5.78
N MET A 361 -10.38 2.34 7.02
CA MET A 361 -9.64 2.69 8.24
C MET A 361 -8.38 1.83 8.42
N ILE A 362 -8.44 0.51 8.16
CA ILE A 362 -7.26 -0.36 8.20
C ILE A 362 -6.23 0.08 7.16
N HIS A 363 -6.67 0.29 5.92
CA HIS A 363 -5.76 0.66 4.84
C HIS A 363 -5.10 2.01 5.09
N ALA A 364 -5.86 3.01 5.52
CA ALA A 364 -5.32 4.31 5.93
C ALA A 364 -4.36 4.15 7.13
N GLY A 365 -4.76 3.39 8.17
CA GLY A 365 -3.95 3.11 9.34
C GLY A 365 -2.61 2.46 9.01
N ALA A 366 -2.59 1.56 8.03
CA ALA A 366 -1.36 0.91 7.59
C ALA A 366 -0.34 1.87 6.92
N THR A 367 -0.73 3.09 6.58
CA THR A 367 0.20 4.11 6.05
C THR A 367 0.86 4.97 7.12
N VAL A 368 0.48 4.81 8.41
CA VAL A 368 0.97 5.69 9.49
C VAL A 368 2.44 5.41 9.83
N VAL A 369 2.78 4.16 10.15
CA VAL A 369 4.12 3.78 10.63
C VAL A 369 4.71 2.64 9.77
N ASP A 370 4.61 2.78 8.46
CA ASP A 370 5.10 1.82 7.48
C ASP A 370 6.56 2.07 7.05
N SER A 371 7.13 3.22 7.45
CA SER A 371 8.44 3.71 7.01
C SER A 371 9.51 3.54 8.09
N LEU A 372 9.55 2.40 8.76
CA LEU A 372 10.53 2.11 9.81
C LEU A 372 11.85 1.55 9.23
N PRO A 373 13.00 1.74 9.93
CA PRO A 373 14.32 1.39 9.40
C PRO A 373 14.55 -0.10 9.12
N HIS A 374 13.71 -0.99 9.62
CA HIS A 374 13.81 -2.42 9.34
C HIS A 374 13.10 -2.84 8.04
N GLY A 375 12.38 -1.92 7.38
CA GLY A 375 11.69 -2.16 6.11
C GLY A 375 12.47 -1.68 4.89
N SER A 376 12.25 -2.32 3.75
CA SER A 376 12.89 -1.95 2.46
C SER A 376 12.47 -0.57 1.98
N PHE A 377 11.23 -0.16 2.24
CA PHE A 377 10.68 1.15 1.85
C PHE A 377 11.53 2.32 2.38
N PHE A 378 11.94 2.25 3.65
CA PHE A 378 12.79 3.26 4.28
C PHE A 378 14.10 3.46 3.52
N HIS A 379 14.78 2.36 3.17
CA HIS A 379 16.07 2.41 2.50
C HIS A 379 15.95 2.78 1.03
N ALA A 380 14.98 2.22 0.32
CA ALA A 380 14.74 2.51 -1.10
C ALA A 380 14.43 3.99 -1.34
N THR A 381 13.52 4.56 -0.54
CA THR A 381 13.13 5.97 -0.66
C THR A 381 14.21 6.94 -0.19
N GLY A 382 14.95 6.60 0.87
CA GLY A 382 16.13 7.38 1.30
C GLY A 382 17.24 7.36 0.26
N GLY A 383 17.49 6.20 -0.34
CA GLY A 383 18.49 6.02 -1.39
C GLY A 383 18.18 6.81 -2.67
N SER A 384 16.91 6.95 -3.04
CA SER A 384 16.50 7.68 -4.25
C SER A 384 16.86 9.17 -4.25
N VAL A 385 17.15 9.75 -3.09
CA VAL A 385 17.59 11.14 -2.93
C VAL A 385 18.97 11.25 -2.27
N ASN A 386 19.74 10.16 -2.24
CA ASN A 386 21.06 10.09 -1.60
C ASN A 386 21.04 10.63 -0.15
N MET A 387 20.05 10.23 0.65
CA MET A 387 19.89 10.66 2.03
C MET A 387 20.51 9.67 3.00
N GLN A 388 21.28 10.16 3.99
CA GLN A 388 21.82 9.32 5.04
C GLN A 388 20.72 8.80 5.98
N ILE A 389 20.92 7.60 6.55
CA ILE A 389 19.96 6.93 7.45
C ILE A 389 19.54 7.85 8.62
N LYS A 390 20.48 8.54 9.24
CA LYS A 390 20.21 9.45 10.37
C LYS A 390 19.28 10.60 10.01
N GLU A 391 19.38 11.11 8.79
CA GLU A 391 18.50 12.16 8.29
C GLU A 391 17.15 11.61 7.88
N ARG A 392 17.13 10.46 7.23
CA ARG A 392 15.92 9.74 6.83
C ARG A 392 15.04 9.41 8.05
N MET A 393 15.63 9.04 9.19
CA MET A 393 14.91 8.78 10.45
C MET A 393 14.16 10.01 10.96
N LYS A 394 14.65 11.23 10.71
CA LYS A 394 13.97 12.46 11.15
C LYS A 394 12.67 12.72 10.38
N LEU A 395 12.45 12.06 9.25
CA LEU A 395 11.22 12.19 8.46
C LEU A 395 10.10 11.30 8.97
N ILE A 396 10.40 10.22 9.71
CA ILE A 396 9.39 9.25 10.20
C ILE A 396 8.21 9.94 10.91
N PRO A 397 8.40 10.90 11.83
CA PRO A 397 7.28 11.57 12.48
C PRO A 397 6.39 12.37 11.51
N TYR A 398 6.96 12.98 10.49
CA TYR A 398 6.21 13.74 9.49
C TYR A 398 5.41 12.81 8.57
N GLU A 399 6.01 11.69 8.17
CA GLU A 399 5.33 10.65 7.39
C GLU A 399 4.19 9.99 8.19
N ALA A 400 4.42 9.78 9.49
CA ALA A 400 3.39 9.28 10.39
C ALA A 400 2.21 10.27 10.51
N LEU A 401 2.48 11.58 10.58
CA LEU A 401 1.42 12.60 10.59
C LEU A 401 0.59 12.59 9.29
N VAL A 402 1.23 12.38 8.14
CA VAL A 402 0.51 12.24 6.86
C VAL A 402 -0.43 11.03 6.89
N GLY A 403 0.08 9.85 7.29
CA GLY A 403 -0.72 8.64 7.42
C GLY A 403 -1.81 8.77 8.50
N LEU A 404 -1.50 9.40 9.63
CA LEU A 404 -2.47 9.65 10.70
C LEU A 404 -3.61 10.58 10.22
N THR A 405 -3.32 11.55 9.36
CA THR A 405 -4.36 12.41 8.79
C THR A 405 -5.36 11.60 7.97
N SER A 406 -4.90 10.75 7.05
CA SER A 406 -5.81 9.90 6.29
C SER A 406 -6.61 8.96 7.21
N THR A 407 -5.99 8.43 8.25
CA THR A 407 -6.61 7.53 9.23
C THR A 407 -7.70 8.23 10.03
N VAL A 408 -7.41 9.41 10.56
CA VAL A 408 -8.38 10.21 11.34
C VAL A 408 -9.55 10.64 10.45
N VAL A 409 -9.28 11.11 9.24
CA VAL A 409 -10.34 11.50 8.30
C VAL A 409 -11.20 10.30 7.92
N SER A 410 -10.61 9.13 7.68
CA SER A 410 -11.37 7.89 7.42
C SER A 410 -12.26 7.53 8.60
N SER A 411 -11.75 7.66 9.84
CA SER A 411 -12.53 7.40 11.07
C SER A 411 -13.65 8.43 11.28
N ILE A 412 -13.42 9.70 10.99
CA ILE A 412 -14.45 10.74 11.05
C ILE A 412 -15.58 10.46 10.03
N ILE A 413 -15.23 10.06 8.81
CA ILE A 413 -16.23 9.74 7.78
C ILE A 413 -17.11 8.56 8.20
N TYR A 414 -16.58 7.59 8.95
CA TYR A 414 -17.37 6.50 9.52
C TYR A 414 -18.35 6.99 10.60
N LEU A 415 -17.98 8.01 11.37
CA LEU A 415 -18.81 8.54 12.48
C LEU A 415 -19.92 9.49 12.00
N LEU A 416 -19.84 9.98 10.75
CA LEU A 416 -20.86 10.87 10.14
C LEU A 416 -21.96 10.07 9.43
#